data_c3f6f8a8f8343bf68ff6457baaf6a5d2
#
_entry.id   c3f6f8a8f8343bf68ff6457baaf6a5d2
#
_cell.length_a   1.000
_cell.length_b   1.000
_cell.length_c   1.000
_cell.angle_alpha   90.00
_cell.angle_beta   90.00
_cell.angle_gamma   90.00
#
_symmetry.space_group_name_H-M   'P 1'
#
loop_
_entity.id
_entity.type
_entity.pdbx_description
1 polymer ?
#
loop_
_entity_poly.entity_id
_entity_poly.type
_entity_poly.pdbx_seq_one_letter_code
_entity_poly.pdbx_strand_id
1 'polypeptide(L)'
;ARAFVMDMGRESQAAYGSIHARRYHQDEAISTVQDWLAEHLAESIRIDQLAEHFHMTPRTFKRRFRNATGDTPLRYLQQLRVEKAKKLLEQPHRRLAEITRAVGYEDTSAFSRLFHARTGMTPGAYRSRFLPSTPSG
;
A
#
# COMPACT_ATOMS: atom_id res chain seq x y z
N ALA A 1 5.02 -4.06 -13.06
CA ALA A 1 4.49 -3.05 -12.19
C ALA A 1 3.04 -2.74 -12.48
N ARG A 2 2.69 -2.68 -13.73
CA ARG A 2 1.30 -2.43 -14.09
C ARG A 2 0.43 -3.59 -13.71
N ALA A 3 0.94 -4.79 -13.83
CA ALA A 3 0.18 -5.97 -13.49
C ALA A 3 -0.21 -5.96 -12.03
N PHE A 4 0.67 -5.44 -11.18
CA PHE A 4 0.35 -5.31 -9.78
C PHE A 4 -0.93 -4.53 -9.58
N VAL A 5 -1.08 -3.41 -10.27
CA VAL A 5 -2.27 -2.58 -10.12
C VAL A 5 -3.48 -3.27 -10.75
N MET A 6 -3.28 -3.87 -11.90
CA MET A 6 -4.38 -4.47 -12.62
C MET A 6 -4.94 -5.71 -11.96
N ASP A 7 -4.11 -6.39 -11.16
CA ASP A 7 -4.49 -7.65 -10.58
C ASP A 7 -5.26 -7.54 -9.29
N MET A 8 -5.44 -6.38 -8.77
CA MET A 8 -6.08 -6.24 -7.48
C MET A 8 -7.53 -6.69 -7.51
N GLY A 9 -7.96 -7.17 -6.39
CA GLY A 9 -9.26 -7.78 -6.30
C GLY A 9 -10.41 -6.81 -6.47
N ARG A 10 -11.56 -7.35 -6.63
CA ARG A 10 -12.73 -6.56 -6.90
C ARG A 10 -13.31 -5.91 -5.69
N GLU A 11 -13.21 -6.56 -4.56
CA GLU A 11 -13.81 -6.02 -3.38
C GLU A 11 -13.09 -4.77 -2.89
N SER A 12 -11.83 -4.64 -3.20
CA SER A 12 -11.15 -3.40 -2.87
C SER A 12 -11.10 -2.48 -4.07
N GLN A 13 -11.99 -2.69 -4.99
CA GLN A 13 -11.94 -2.02 -6.28
C GLN A 13 -12.02 -0.52 -6.16
N ALA A 14 -12.81 -0.01 -5.24
CA ALA A 14 -12.95 1.44 -5.11
C ALA A 14 -11.61 2.08 -4.76
N ALA A 15 -10.94 1.58 -3.71
CA ALA A 15 -9.66 2.12 -3.32
C ALA A 15 -8.63 1.84 -4.38
N TYR A 16 -8.65 0.66 -4.91
CA TYR A 16 -7.66 0.25 -5.88
C TYR A 16 -7.82 0.98 -7.19
N GLY A 17 -9.05 1.10 -7.65
CA GLY A 17 -9.32 1.87 -8.85
C GLY A 17 -8.89 3.30 -8.69
N SER A 18 -9.05 3.86 -7.51
CA SER A 18 -8.62 5.21 -7.23
C SER A 18 -7.10 5.35 -7.33
N ILE A 19 -6.35 4.40 -6.77
CA ILE A 19 -4.91 4.41 -6.88
C ILE A 19 -4.49 4.27 -8.33
N HIS A 20 -5.13 3.37 -9.05
CA HIS A 20 -4.81 3.13 -10.45
C HIS A 20 -5.08 4.38 -11.29
N ALA A 21 -6.22 5.01 -11.07
CA ALA A 21 -6.58 6.21 -11.83
C ALA A 21 -5.61 7.34 -11.58
N ARG A 22 -5.11 7.45 -10.36
CA ARG A 22 -4.18 8.52 -10.01
C ARG A 22 -2.83 8.36 -10.67
N ARG A 23 -2.53 7.20 -11.25
CA ARG A 23 -1.29 7.03 -11.99
C ARG A 23 -1.35 7.68 -13.35
N TYR A 24 -2.54 7.79 -13.92
CA TYR A 24 -2.66 8.32 -15.28
C TYR A 24 -2.80 9.81 -15.22
N HIS A 25 -1.69 10.46 -14.98
CA HIS A 25 -1.59 11.92 -14.95
C HIS A 25 -0.37 12.32 -15.76
N GLN A 26 -0.15 13.60 -15.89
CA GLN A 26 0.88 14.09 -16.79
C GLN A 26 2.22 14.37 -16.14
N ASP A 27 2.36 14.16 -14.84
CA ASP A 27 3.62 14.39 -14.16
C ASP A 27 4.46 13.11 -14.20
N GLU A 28 5.34 13.03 -15.18
CA GLU A 28 6.13 11.82 -15.37
C GLU A 28 7.08 11.54 -14.23
N ALA A 29 7.61 12.58 -13.60
CA ALA A 29 8.49 12.36 -12.46
C ALA A 29 7.73 11.70 -11.32
N ILE A 30 6.49 12.14 -11.09
CA ILE A 30 5.68 11.54 -10.03
C ILE A 30 5.26 10.13 -10.42
N SER A 31 5.00 9.88 -11.70
CA SER A 31 4.71 8.51 -12.15
C SER A 31 5.87 7.58 -11.84
N THR A 32 7.09 8.05 -12.05
CA THR A 32 8.28 7.27 -11.73
C THR A 32 8.36 6.99 -10.23
N VAL A 33 8.04 7.98 -9.41
CA VAL A 33 8.00 7.78 -7.96
C VAL A 33 6.96 6.72 -7.59
N GLN A 34 5.81 6.78 -8.22
CA GLN A 34 4.75 5.80 -7.92
C GLN A 34 5.19 4.39 -8.28
N ASP A 35 5.86 4.21 -9.41
CA ASP A 35 6.41 2.91 -9.77
C ASP A 35 7.44 2.45 -8.75
N TRP A 36 8.31 3.36 -8.35
CA TRP A 36 9.34 3.03 -7.38
C TRP A 36 8.72 2.61 -6.04
N LEU A 37 7.71 3.34 -5.59
CA LEU A 37 7.03 3.00 -4.34
C LEU A 37 6.39 1.61 -4.40
N ALA A 38 5.77 1.29 -5.53
CA ALA A 38 5.14 -0.02 -5.67
C ALA A 38 6.17 -1.14 -5.61
N GLU A 39 7.37 -0.90 -6.11
CA GLU A 39 8.42 -1.92 -6.11
C GLU A 39 9.16 -2.00 -4.78
N HIS A 40 9.16 -0.94 -3.99
CA HIS A 40 9.97 -0.86 -2.78
C HIS A 40 9.16 -0.68 -1.52
N LEU A 41 7.86 -0.95 -1.58
CA LEU A 41 6.98 -0.64 -0.45
C LEU A 41 7.35 -1.39 0.84
N ALA A 42 8.06 -2.50 0.72
CA ALA A 42 8.47 -3.27 1.90
C ALA A 42 9.70 -2.69 2.58
N GLU A 43 10.34 -1.71 1.98
CA GLU A 43 11.53 -1.13 2.56
C GLU A 43 11.18 0.00 3.52
N SER A 44 12.13 0.33 4.38
CA SER A 44 11.98 1.46 5.26
C SER A 44 12.13 2.73 4.43
N ILE A 45 11.07 3.48 4.26
CA ILE A 45 11.05 4.63 3.38
C ILE A 45 10.80 5.90 4.18
N ARG A 46 11.69 6.85 4.03
CA ARG A 46 11.51 8.19 4.59
C ARG A 46 11.19 9.13 3.44
N ILE A 47 10.08 9.82 3.57
CA ILE A 47 9.57 10.64 2.47
C ILE A 47 10.55 11.74 2.06
N ASP A 48 11.24 12.35 3.05
CA ASP A 48 12.18 13.41 2.73
C ASP A 48 13.39 12.87 1.96
N GLN A 49 13.85 11.68 2.31
CA GLN A 49 14.94 11.04 1.58
C GLN A 49 14.50 10.60 0.18
N LEU A 50 13.25 10.20 0.06
CA LEU A 50 12.71 9.85 -1.24
C LEU A 50 12.69 11.05 -2.16
N ALA A 51 12.32 12.22 -1.62
CA ALA A 51 12.35 13.45 -2.41
C ALA A 51 13.75 13.70 -2.95
N GLU A 52 14.78 13.58 -2.10
CA GLU A 52 16.16 13.77 -2.52
C GLU A 52 16.57 12.77 -3.60
N HIS A 53 16.14 11.54 -3.44
CA HIS A 53 16.45 10.50 -4.43
C HIS A 53 15.96 10.89 -5.81
N PHE A 54 14.87 11.61 -5.89
CA PHE A 54 14.32 12.07 -7.17
C PHE A 54 14.63 13.54 -7.43
N HIS A 55 15.66 14.07 -6.73
CA HIS A 55 16.19 15.42 -7.01
C HIS A 55 15.17 16.52 -6.78
N MET A 56 14.35 16.37 -5.74
CA MET A 56 13.37 17.37 -5.36
C MET A 56 13.53 17.74 -3.89
N THR A 57 13.21 18.98 -3.56
CA THR A 57 13.09 19.32 -2.15
C THR A 57 11.85 18.64 -1.59
N PRO A 58 11.81 18.36 -0.29
CA PRO A 58 10.62 17.74 0.29
C PRO A 58 9.36 18.54 0.02
N ARG A 59 9.44 19.86 0.07
CA ARG A 59 8.26 20.69 -0.15
C ARG A 59 7.76 20.56 -1.59
N THR A 60 8.67 20.64 -2.55
CA THR A 60 8.30 20.50 -3.96
C THR A 60 7.74 19.12 -4.24
N PHE A 61 8.38 18.10 -3.68
CA PHE A 61 7.95 16.74 -3.88
C PHE A 61 6.52 16.54 -3.38
N LYS A 62 6.25 16.97 -2.14
CA LYS A 62 4.92 16.79 -1.57
C LYS A 62 3.87 17.54 -2.37
N ARG A 63 4.18 18.75 -2.80
CA ARG A 63 3.23 19.54 -3.58
C ARG A 63 2.93 18.88 -4.91
N ARG A 64 3.98 18.48 -5.64
CA ARG A 64 3.79 17.86 -6.94
C ARG A 64 3.07 16.53 -6.83
N PHE A 65 3.42 15.74 -5.82
CA PHE A 65 2.78 14.47 -5.62
C PHE A 65 1.29 14.64 -5.36
N ARG A 66 0.96 15.60 -4.49
CA ARG A 66 -0.44 15.84 -4.19
C ARG A 66 -1.19 16.39 -5.41
N ASN A 67 -0.56 17.26 -6.16
CA ASN A 67 -1.21 17.78 -7.37
C ASN A 67 -1.47 16.70 -8.40
N ALA A 68 -0.54 15.76 -8.53
CA ALA A 68 -0.66 14.71 -9.53
C ALA A 68 -1.60 13.59 -9.09
N THR A 69 -1.58 13.23 -7.81
CA THR A 69 -2.29 12.03 -7.34
C THR A 69 -3.51 12.34 -6.48
N GLY A 70 -3.60 13.54 -5.94
CA GLY A 70 -4.65 13.87 -5.00
C GLY A 70 -4.36 13.42 -3.58
N ASP A 71 -3.19 12.87 -3.31
CA ASP A 71 -2.86 12.34 -2.00
C ASP A 71 -1.43 12.72 -1.63
N THR A 72 -1.11 12.61 -0.35
CA THR A 72 0.27 12.82 0.07
C THR A 72 1.08 11.57 -0.23
N PRO A 73 2.41 11.71 -0.37
CA PRO A 73 3.24 10.53 -0.60
C PRO A 73 3.11 9.48 0.50
N LEU A 74 3.04 9.91 1.76
CA LEU A 74 2.93 8.97 2.86
C LEU A 74 1.62 8.20 2.81
N ARG A 75 0.51 8.88 2.59
CA ARG A 75 -0.79 8.19 2.53
C ARG A 75 -0.83 7.24 1.34
N TYR A 76 -0.23 7.64 0.24
CA TYR A 76 -0.18 6.79 -0.94
C TYR A 76 0.60 5.51 -0.64
N LEU A 77 1.78 5.65 0.00
CA LEU A 77 2.58 4.49 0.39
C LEU A 77 1.80 3.59 1.36
N GLN A 78 1.15 4.19 2.34
CA GLN A 78 0.36 3.42 3.29
C GLN A 78 -0.74 2.63 2.60
N GLN A 79 -1.39 3.23 1.62
CA GLN A 79 -2.44 2.55 0.88
C GLN A 79 -1.89 1.39 0.06
N LEU A 80 -0.72 1.58 -0.56
CA LEU A 80 -0.07 0.48 -1.27
C LEU A 80 0.21 -0.69 -0.34
N ARG A 81 0.68 -0.39 0.86
CA ARG A 81 1.00 -1.42 1.84
C ARG A 81 -0.24 -2.16 2.30
N VAL A 82 -1.34 -1.43 2.51
CA VAL A 82 -2.60 -2.05 2.90
C VAL A 82 -3.12 -2.96 1.79
N GLU A 83 -3.04 -2.51 0.55
CA GLU A 83 -3.54 -3.32 -0.56
C GLU A 83 -2.71 -4.59 -0.74
N LYS A 84 -1.39 -4.49 -0.57
CA LYS A 84 -0.56 -5.69 -0.63
C LYS A 84 -0.88 -6.62 0.53
N ALA A 85 -1.09 -6.06 1.72
CA ALA A 85 -1.42 -6.88 2.88
C ALA A 85 -2.71 -7.65 2.65
N LYS A 86 -3.71 -7.04 2.04
CA LYS A 86 -4.95 -7.74 1.74
C LYS A 86 -4.70 -8.96 0.89
N LYS A 87 -3.89 -8.83 -0.15
CA LYS A 87 -3.59 -9.97 -1.02
C LYS A 87 -2.91 -11.08 -0.25
N LEU A 88 -1.97 -10.72 0.62
CA LEU A 88 -1.25 -11.72 1.39
C LEU A 88 -2.14 -12.38 2.44
N LEU A 89 -3.04 -11.61 3.04
CA LEU A 89 -3.98 -12.15 4.03
C LEU A 89 -4.95 -13.16 3.41
N GLU A 90 -5.19 -13.04 2.12
CA GLU A 90 -6.06 -13.96 1.41
C GLU A 90 -5.39 -15.30 1.12
N GLN A 91 -4.09 -15.42 1.38
CA GLN A 91 -3.36 -16.65 1.20
C GLN A 91 -3.34 -17.43 2.52
N PRO A 92 -3.71 -18.72 2.50
CA PRO A 92 -3.97 -19.42 3.77
C PRO A 92 -2.74 -19.69 4.63
N HIS A 93 -1.58 -19.75 4.05
CA HIS A 93 -0.41 -20.18 4.81
C HIS A 93 0.51 -19.05 5.26
N ARG A 94 0.13 -17.82 5.01
CA ARG A 94 0.97 -16.70 5.39
C ARG A 94 0.70 -16.28 6.82
N ARG A 95 1.74 -16.21 7.62
CA ARG A 95 1.60 -15.78 9.00
C ARG A 95 1.52 -14.27 9.08
N LEU A 96 0.81 -13.77 10.06
CA LEU A 96 0.67 -12.33 10.23
C LEU A 96 2.03 -11.64 10.39
N ALA A 97 2.96 -12.26 11.12
CA ALA A 97 4.29 -11.68 11.29
C ALA A 97 5.01 -11.55 9.96
N GLU A 98 4.87 -12.54 9.09
CA GLU A 98 5.46 -12.47 7.76
C GLU A 98 4.85 -11.36 6.92
N ILE A 99 3.52 -11.25 6.97
CA ILE A 99 2.82 -10.23 6.22
C ILE A 99 3.24 -8.84 6.69
N THR A 100 3.34 -8.66 7.99
CA THR A 100 3.77 -7.39 8.58
C THR A 100 5.10 -6.96 7.97
N ARG A 101 6.07 -7.86 7.94
CA ARG A 101 7.38 -7.53 7.39
C ARG A 101 7.33 -7.35 5.88
N ALA A 102 6.53 -8.16 5.20
CA ALA A 102 6.44 -8.08 3.75
C ALA A 102 5.87 -6.76 3.26
N VAL A 103 5.15 -6.05 4.11
CA VAL A 103 4.61 -4.74 3.73
C VAL A 103 5.35 -3.59 4.41
N GLY A 104 6.53 -3.86 4.98
CA GLY A 104 7.41 -2.78 5.43
C GLY A 104 7.28 -2.38 6.88
N TYR A 105 6.62 -3.18 7.70
CA TYR A 105 6.51 -2.90 9.13
C TYR A 105 7.30 -3.95 9.91
N GLU A 106 7.91 -3.52 11.01
CA GLU A 106 8.58 -4.44 11.90
C GLU A 106 7.66 -4.86 13.03
N ASP A 107 6.72 -4.00 13.37
CA ASP A 107 5.86 -4.19 14.52
C ASP A 107 4.45 -4.51 14.07
N THR A 108 3.99 -5.69 14.41
CA THR A 108 2.65 -6.14 14.04
C THR A 108 1.57 -5.21 14.60
N SER A 109 1.81 -4.64 15.79
CA SER A 109 0.81 -3.73 16.36
C SER A 109 0.65 -2.47 15.51
N ALA A 110 1.77 -1.90 15.05
CA ALA A 110 1.71 -0.71 14.21
C ALA A 110 1.01 -1.03 12.89
N PHE A 111 1.35 -2.17 12.31
CA PHE A 111 0.71 -2.60 11.07
C PHE A 111 -0.80 -2.79 11.28
N SER A 112 -1.18 -3.44 12.37
CA SER A 112 -2.59 -3.72 12.63
C SER A 112 -3.38 -2.41 12.82
N ARG A 113 -2.78 -1.44 13.48
CA ARG A 113 -3.44 -0.14 13.65
C ARG A 113 -3.67 0.54 12.30
N LEU A 114 -2.66 0.52 11.44
CA LEU A 114 -2.82 1.10 10.11
C LEU A 114 -3.90 0.37 9.33
N PHE A 115 -3.83 -0.95 9.33
CA PHE A 115 -4.79 -1.77 8.59
C PHE A 115 -6.21 -1.48 9.06
N HIS A 116 -6.40 -1.45 10.38
CA HIS A 116 -7.72 -1.17 10.94
C HIS A 116 -8.20 0.25 10.58
N ALA A 117 -7.29 1.22 10.64
CA ALA A 117 -7.67 2.60 10.32
C ALA A 117 -8.11 2.74 8.86
N ARG A 118 -7.52 1.93 7.97
CA ARG A 118 -7.82 2.06 6.55
C ARG A 118 -8.93 1.17 6.07
N THR A 119 -9.17 0.05 6.75
CA THR A 119 -10.17 -0.93 6.28
C THR A 119 -11.35 -1.09 7.21
N GLY A 120 -11.24 -0.61 8.44
CA GLY A 120 -12.27 -0.83 9.45
C GLY A 120 -12.20 -2.21 10.08
N MET A 121 -11.23 -3.04 9.72
CA MET A 121 -11.11 -4.40 10.23
C MET A 121 -9.70 -4.68 10.66
N THR A 122 -9.55 -5.57 11.65
CA THR A 122 -8.21 -6.05 11.96
C THR A 122 -7.76 -6.99 10.84
N PRO A 123 -6.45 -7.21 10.71
CA PRO A 123 -5.98 -8.19 9.71
C PRO A 123 -6.59 -9.56 9.90
N GLY A 124 -6.74 -10.01 11.16
CA GLY A 124 -7.34 -11.30 11.42
C GLY A 124 -8.80 -11.38 11.00
N ALA A 125 -9.55 -10.30 11.28
CA ALA A 125 -10.95 -10.26 10.86
C ALA A 125 -11.06 -10.25 9.34
N TYR A 126 -10.18 -9.53 8.68
CA TYR A 126 -10.18 -9.51 7.22
C TYR A 126 -9.90 -10.90 6.66
N ARG A 127 -8.88 -11.57 7.21
CA ARG A 127 -8.55 -12.92 6.74
C ARG A 127 -9.73 -13.87 6.90
N SER A 128 -10.44 -13.75 8.02
CA SER A 128 -11.56 -14.65 8.29
C SER A 128 -12.67 -14.53 7.25
N ARG A 129 -12.79 -13.38 6.63
CA ARG A 129 -13.82 -13.21 5.58
C ARG A 129 -13.46 -13.94 4.31
N PHE A 130 -12.17 -14.08 4.02
CA PHE A 130 -11.72 -14.72 2.79
C PHE A 130 -11.29 -16.15 3.00
N LEU A 131 -10.93 -16.52 4.22
CA LEU A 131 -10.49 -17.86 4.54
C LEU A 131 -11.28 -18.34 5.75
N PRO A 132 -12.53 -18.68 5.58
CA PRO A 132 -13.34 -19.11 6.71
C PRO A 132 -12.68 -20.29 7.38
N SER A 133 -12.67 -20.28 8.69
CA SER A 133 -12.01 -21.35 9.41
C SER A 133 -12.72 -22.62 9.09
N THR A 134 -11.98 -23.61 8.79
CA THR A 134 -12.51 -24.92 8.67
C THR A 134 -12.99 -25.29 10.04
N PRO A 135 -14.13 -25.80 10.13
CA PRO A 135 -14.60 -26.34 11.39
C PRO A 135 -13.55 -27.32 11.78
N SER A 136 -12.90 -27.01 12.83
CA SER A 136 -11.89 -27.92 13.23
C SER A 136 -12.58 -29.14 13.62
N GLY A 137 -12.82 -29.47 12.94
CA GLY A 137 -13.35 -30.75 13.34
C GLY A 137 -12.56 -30.42 13.47
#